data_8b282237bfbb6b8d7d719436ecbaa438
#
_entry.id   8b282237bfbb6b8d7d719436ecbaa438
#
_cell.length_a   1.000
_cell.length_b   1.000
_cell.length_c   1.000
_cell.angle_alpha   90.00
_cell.angle_beta   90.00
_cell.angle_gamma   90.00
#
_symmetry.space_group_name_H-M   'P 1'
#
loop_
_entity.id
_entity.type
_entity.pdbx_description
1 polymer ?
#
loop_
_entity_poly.entity_id
_entity_poly.type
_entity_poly.pdbx_seq_one_letter_code
_entity_poly.pdbx_strand_id
1 'polypeptide(L)'
;SSAASDVYKRQIEDAKNALTQANGQFDKDEDQYYDTLSGLQKSIRGSDPNGAMYYFAKLIEYNDIESLERRVLVCAYEDVGLANPNACMRTVAAFQAARTVGFPEARIPIASAIIDLCLSPKSKSSEAAIDAALASLRQQSLPAPEYLRLTPVGLEEGEKYNYDRPELWEYIQYLPDQIANNQFYVPWMTSQYEKALAENYRRILKHGRTSNIKKLNHTKKS
;
A
#
# COMPACT_ATOMS: atom_id res chain seq x y z
N SER A 1 59.95 0.41 29.43
CA SER A 1 58.96 1.28 28.76
C SER A 1 58.43 0.69 27.46
N SER A 2 59.11 -0.26 26.76
CA SER A 2 58.63 -0.86 25.52
C SER A 2 57.51 -1.91 25.75
N ALA A 3 57.61 -2.75 26.78
CA ALA A 3 56.64 -3.79 27.09
C ALA A 3 55.24 -3.25 27.43
N ALA A 4 55.16 -2.13 28.18
CA ALA A 4 53.90 -1.47 28.50
C ALA A 4 53.22 -0.86 27.26
N SER A 5 54.03 -0.29 26.35
CA SER A 5 53.52 0.23 25.06
C SER A 5 53.00 -0.86 24.16
N ASP A 6 53.62 -2.03 24.16
CA ASP A 6 53.18 -3.19 23.34
C ASP A 6 51.91 -3.81 23.88
N VAL A 7 51.73 -3.90 25.20
CA VAL A 7 50.53 -4.35 25.87
C VAL A 7 49.34 -3.40 25.53
N TYR A 8 49.56 -2.09 25.60
CA TYR A 8 48.57 -1.09 25.31
C TYR A 8 48.12 -1.14 23.82
N LYS A 9 49.05 -1.30 22.88
CA LYS A 9 48.75 -1.49 21.46
C LYS A 9 47.93 -2.74 21.22
N ARG A 10 48.27 -3.87 21.84
CA ARG A 10 47.48 -5.10 21.75
C ARG A 10 46.05 -4.92 22.25
N GLN A 11 45.90 -4.26 23.43
CA GLN A 11 44.56 -4.00 23.98
C GLN A 11 43.67 -3.16 23.03
N ILE A 12 44.28 -2.15 22.37
CA ILE A 12 43.57 -1.34 21.36
C ILE A 12 43.18 -2.16 20.16
N GLU A 13 44.08 -3.04 19.69
CA GLU A 13 43.81 -3.89 18.52
C GLU A 13 42.74 -4.95 18.81
N ASP A 14 42.79 -5.54 19.99
CA ASP A 14 41.75 -6.49 20.47
C ASP A 14 40.39 -5.81 20.62
N ALA A 15 40.35 -4.57 21.15
CA ALA A 15 39.11 -3.80 21.25
C ALA A 15 38.55 -3.43 19.87
N LYS A 16 39.40 -3.07 18.91
CA LYS A 16 38.99 -2.78 17.51
C LYS A 16 38.44 -4.04 16.83
N ASN A 17 39.11 -5.18 17.03
CA ASN A 17 38.66 -6.45 16.46
C ASN A 17 37.33 -6.89 17.05
N ALA A 18 37.16 -6.76 18.37
CA ALA A 18 35.89 -7.09 19.04
C ALA A 18 34.76 -6.17 18.54
N LEU A 19 35.02 -4.86 18.35
CA LEU A 19 34.04 -3.93 17.80
C LEU A 19 33.68 -4.26 16.35
N THR A 20 34.66 -4.62 15.52
CA THR A 20 34.45 -5.04 14.14
C THR A 20 33.63 -6.33 14.06
N GLN A 21 33.90 -7.31 14.93
CA GLN A 21 33.13 -8.53 15.02
C GLN A 21 31.69 -8.28 15.49
N ALA A 22 31.50 -7.42 16.50
CA ALA A 22 30.17 -7.02 16.99
C ALA A 22 29.37 -6.31 15.90
N ASN A 23 29.97 -5.38 15.15
CA ASN A 23 29.32 -4.72 14.03
C ASN A 23 28.98 -5.70 12.91
N GLY A 24 29.88 -6.61 12.56
CA GLY A 24 29.61 -7.64 11.55
C GLY A 24 28.50 -8.62 11.95
N GLN A 25 28.37 -8.95 13.24
CA GLN A 25 27.25 -9.77 13.75
C GLN A 25 25.94 -8.97 13.73
N PHE A 26 25.96 -7.70 14.13
CA PHE A 26 24.80 -6.81 14.06
C PHE A 26 24.29 -6.66 12.62
N ASP A 27 25.16 -6.43 11.64
CA ASP A 27 24.82 -6.33 10.22
C ASP A 27 24.19 -7.64 9.71
N LYS A 28 24.72 -8.81 10.10
CA LYS A 28 24.17 -10.11 9.74
C LYS A 28 22.79 -10.34 10.36
N ASP A 29 22.58 -9.94 11.61
CA ASP A 29 21.31 -10.08 12.30
C ASP A 29 20.25 -9.17 11.66
N GLU A 30 20.64 -7.96 11.23
CA GLU A 30 19.77 -7.04 10.49
C GLU A 30 19.39 -7.61 9.12
N ASP A 31 20.35 -8.14 8.35
CA ASP A 31 20.09 -8.79 7.07
C ASP A 31 19.14 -9.99 7.24
N GLN A 32 19.35 -10.84 8.25
CA GLN A 32 18.47 -11.96 8.58
C GLN A 32 17.05 -11.49 8.92
N TYR A 33 16.91 -10.39 9.64
CA TYR A 33 15.61 -9.81 9.98
C TYR A 33 14.86 -9.39 8.71
N TYR A 34 15.50 -8.65 7.80
CA TYR A 34 14.87 -8.22 6.55
C TYR A 34 14.59 -9.39 5.60
N ASP A 35 15.44 -10.40 5.54
CA ASP A 35 15.19 -11.63 4.79
C ASP A 35 13.98 -12.38 5.34
N THR A 36 13.81 -12.43 6.64
CA THR A 36 12.66 -13.05 7.32
C THR A 36 11.37 -12.28 7.03
N LEU A 37 11.39 -10.95 7.05
CA LEU A 37 10.25 -10.11 6.63
C LEU A 37 9.89 -10.35 5.16
N SER A 38 10.89 -10.45 4.29
CA SER A 38 10.70 -10.78 2.88
C SER A 38 10.08 -12.17 2.70
N GLY A 39 10.54 -13.15 3.45
CA GLY A 39 9.98 -14.50 3.47
C GLY A 39 8.51 -14.51 3.89
N LEU A 40 8.15 -13.76 4.93
CA LEU A 40 6.77 -13.60 5.37
C LEU A 40 5.90 -12.99 4.26
N GLN A 41 6.32 -11.88 3.67
CA GLN A 41 5.57 -11.20 2.62
C GLN A 41 5.36 -12.11 1.41
N LYS A 42 6.41 -12.79 0.95
CA LYS A 42 6.32 -13.72 -0.19
C LYS A 42 5.43 -14.92 0.10
N SER A 43 5.44 -15.43 1.34
CA SER A 43 4.54 -16.52 1.77
C SER A 43 3.07 -16.08 1.76
N ILE A 44 2.76 -14.88 2.24
CA ILE A 44 1.40 -14.30 2.17
C ILE A 44 0.97 -14.17 0.71
N ARG A 45 1.79 -13.56 -0.13
CA ARG A 45 1.54 -13.38 -1.56
C ARG A 45 1.36 -14.72 -2.28
N GLY A 46 2.17 -15.71 -1.92
CA GLY A 46 2.13 -17.06 -2.48
C GLY A 46 1.03 -17.96 -1.90
N SER A 47 0.19 -17.44 -1.00
CA SER A 47 -0.88 -18.20 -0.35
C SER A 47 -0.39 -19.43 0.42
N ASP A 48 0.78 -19.32 1.05
CA ASP A 48 1.36 -20.38 1.90
C ASP A 48 1.27 -20.00 3.39
N PRO A 49 0.22 -20.47 4.10
CA PRO A 49 0.07 -20.17 5.52
C PRO A 49 1.15 -20.83 6.39
N ASN A 50 1.71 -21.95 5.97
CA ASN A 50 2.76 -22.65 6.73
C ASN A 50 4.08 -21.88 6.64
N GLY A 51 4.47 -21.44 5.46
CA GLY A 51 5.63 -20.57 5.28
C GLY A 51 5.47 -19.27 6.04
N ALA A 52 4.30 -18.63 5.94
CA ALA A 52 4.00 -17.40 6.67
C ALA A 52 4.10 -17.59 8.19
N MET A 53 3.56 -18.67 8.75
CA MET A 53 3.65 -18.94 10.19
C MET A 53 5.08 -19.21 10.64
N TYR A 54 5.88 -19.88 9.84
CA TYR A 54 7.29 -20.12 10.16
C TYR A 54 8.08 -18.80 10.25
N TYR A 55 7.95 -17.94 9.25
CA TYR A 55 8.63 -16.64 9.26
C TYR A 55 8.06 -15.70 10.33
N PHE A 56 6.76 -15.74 10.57
CA PHE A 56 6.17 -14.99 11.68
C PHE A 56 6.72 -15.44 13.03
N ALA A 57 6.82 -16.73 13.28
CA ALA A 57 7.40 -17.27 14.51
C ALA A 57 8.85 -16.78 14.72
N LYS A 58 9.67 -16.75 13.68
CA LYS A 58 11.01 -16.15 13.74
C LYS A 58 10.97 -14.67 14.09
N LEU A 59 10.01 -13.90 13.54
CA LEU A 59 9.90 -12.45 13.78
C LEU A 59 9.46 -12.13 15.20
N ILE A 60 8.72 -13.00 15.88
CA ILE A 60 8.34 -12.82 17.29
C ILE A 60 9.57 -12.68 18.18
N GLU A 61 10.66 -13.39 17.89
CA GLU A 61 11.89 -13.35 18.68
C GLU A 61 12.57 -11.97 18.67
N TYR A 62 12.35 -11.16 17.65
CA TYR A 62 12.87 -9.78 17.58
C TYR A 62 12.09 -8.79 18.43
N ASN A 63 10.91 -9.16 18.91
CA ASN A 63 10.03 -8.33 19.76
C ASN A 63 9.76 -6.92 19.22
N ASP A 64 9.73 -6.77 17.89
CA ASP A 64 9.44 -5.52 17.18
C ASP A 64 8.07 -5.60 16.50
N ILE A 65 7.02 -5.37 17.31
CA ILE A 65 5.64 -5.43 16.82
C ILE A 65 5.33 -4.31 15.81
N GLU A 66 5.98 -3.16 15.93
CA GLU A 66 5.71 -2.01 15.07
C GLU A 66 6.17 -2.23 13.63
N SER A 67 7.40 -2.74 13.45
CA SER A 67 7.91 -3.10 12.13
C SER A 67 7.15 -4.26 11.52
N LEU A 68 6.77 -5.25 12.33
CA LEU A 68 5.93 -6.38 11.90
C LEU A 68 4.56 -5.88 11.40
N GLU A 69 3.88 -5.03 12.20
CA GLU A 69 2.59 -4.46 11.81
C GLU A 69 2.68 -3.67 10.51
N ARG A 70 3.66 -2.77 10.41
CA ARG A 70 3.90 -1.98 9.20
C ARG A 70 4.04 -2.87 7.98
N ARG A 71 4.84 -3.94 8.07
CA ARG A 71 5.06 -4.88 6.97
C ARG A 71 3.80 -5.65 6.61
N VAL A 72 3.08 -6.18 7.59
CA VAL A 72 1.86 -6.96 7.35
C VAL A 72 0.74 -6.07 6.79
N LEU A 73 0.58 -4.84 7.28
CA LEU A 73 -0.40 -3.88 6.74
C LEU A 73 -0.09 -3.50 5.29
N VAL A 74 1.18 -3.20 4.97
CA VAL A 74 1.58 -2.93 3.59
C VAL A 74 1.23 -4.14 2.71
N CYS A 75 1.59 -5.34 3.14
CA CYS A 75 1.29 -6.59 2.45
C CYS A 75 -0.23 -6.79 2.24
N ALA A 76 -1.04 -6.50 3.26
CA ALA A 76 -2.49 -6.60 3.18
C ALA A 76 -3.07 -5.73 2.06
N TYR A 77 -2.71 -4.46 2.01
CA TYR A 77 -3.24 -3.52 1.02
C TYR A 77 -2.56 -3.64 -0.35
N GLU A 78 -1.29 -4.01 -0.40
CA GLU A 78 -0.53 -4.20 -1.63
C GLU A 78 -0.93 -5.48 -2.38
N ASP A 79 -1.02 -6.61 -1.67
CA ASP A 79 -1.18 -7.93 -2.28
C ASP A 79 -2.63 -8.44 -2.27
N VAL A 80 -3.40 -8.15 -1.23
CA VAL A 80 -4.83 -8.50 -1.15
C VAL A 80 -5.70 -7.35 -1.63
N GLY A 81 -5.57 -6.17 -1.03
CA GLY A 81 -6.20 -4.93 -1.48
C GLY A 81 -7.68 -5.09 -1.80
N LEU A 82 -8.05 -4.71 -3.02
CA LEU A 82 -9.43 -4.75 -3.51
C LEU A 82 -9.98 -6.16 -3.75
N ALA A 83 -9.16 -7.20 -3.70
CA ALA A 83 -9.67 -8.57 -3.76
C ALA A 83 -10.47 -8.93 -2.50
N ASN A 84 -10.03 -8.45 -1.33
CA ASN A 84 -10.73 -8.66 -0.06
C ASN A 84 -10.44 -7.51 0.92
N PRO A 85 -11.07 -6.33 0.75
CA PRO A 85 -10.84 -5.18 1.66
C PRO A 85 -11.15 -5.48 3.12
N ASN A 86 -12.10 -6.37 3.39
CA ASN A 86 -12.45 -6.79 4.75
C ASN A 86 -11.29 -7.50 5.44
N ALA A 87 -10.49 -8.30 4.73
CA ALA A 87 -9.29 -8.92 5.29
C ALA A 87 -8.24 -7.86 5.69
N CYS A 88 -8.11 -6.78 4.92
CA CYS A 88 -7.25 -5.66 5.25
C CYS A 88 -7.71 -4.97 6.56
N MET A 89 -9.01 -4.72 6.72
CA MET A 89 -9.58 -4.14 7.93
C MET A 89 -9.43 -5.08 9.14
N ARG A 90 -9.65 -6.38 8.97
CA ARG A 90 -9.44 -7.39 10.02
C ARG A 90 -7.97 -7.42 10.48
N THR A 91 -7.03 -7.19 9.57
CA THR A 91 -5.61 -7.09 9.92
C THR A 91 -5.33 -5.91 10.85
N VAL A 92 -5.91 -4.76 10.61
CA VAL A 92 -5.82 -3.59 11.51
C VAL A 92 -6.37 -3.94 12.89
N ALA A 93 -7.56 -4.54 12.94
CA ALA A 93 -8.20 -4.94 14.18
C ALA A 93 -7.37 -5.98 14.96
N ALA A 94 -6.74 -6.92 14.26
CA ALA A 94 -5.87 -7.94 14.86
C ALA A 94 -4.65 -7.33 15.56
N PHE A 95 -4.00 -6.32 14.97
CA PHE A 95 -2.89 -5.63 15.60
C PHE A 95 -3.33 -4.76 16.79
N GLN A 96 -4.51 -4.17 16.74
CA GLN A 96 -5.09 -3.49 17.90
C GLN A 96 -5.33 -4.46 19.07
N ALA A 97 -5.91 -5.64 18.80
CA ALA A 97 -6.09 -6.70 19.77
C ALA A 97 -4.74 -7.19 20.33
N ALA A 98 -3.74 -7.37 19.46
CA ALA A 98 -2.40 -7.79 19.85
C ALA A 98 -1.74 -6.82 20.85
N ARG A 99 -1.88 -5.52 20.63
CA ARG A 99 -1.39 -4.50 21.58
C ARG A 99 -2.11 -4.53 22.91
N THR A 100 -3.40 -4.79 22.89
CA THR A 100 -4.22 -4.86 24.13
C THR A 100 -3.79 -6.02 25.01
N VAL A 101 -3.55 -7.19 24.42
CA VAL A 101 -3.23 -8.42 25.20
C VAL A 101 -1.74 -8.58 25.48
N GLY A 102 -0.87 -8.05 24.59
CA GLY A 102 0.59 -8.19 24.71
C GLY A 102 1.10 -9.60 24.42
N PHE A 103 2.44 -9.73 24.28
CA PHE A 103 3.08 -11.05 24.14
C PHE A 103 3.15 -11.78 25.48
N PRO A 104 3.02 -13.13 25.49
CA PRO A 104 3.01 -14.02 24.32
C PRO A 104 1.66 -14.15 23.59
N GLU A 105 0.55 -13.70 24.15
CA GLU A 105 -0.80 -13.91 23.61
C GLU A 105 -1.05 -13.12 22.32
N ALA A 106 -0.36 -12.00 22.11
CA ALA A 106 -0.43 -11.18 20.89
C ALA A 106 -0.20 -11.99 19.60
N ARG A 107 0.55 -13.09 19.67
CA ARG A 107 0.78 -14.00 18.54
C ARG A 107 -0.50 -14.58 17.95
N ILE A 108 -1.56 -14.72 18.76
CA ILE A 108 -2.81 -15.38 18.36
C ILE A 108 -3.61 -14.51 17.37
N PRO A 109 -3.98 -13.25 17.69
CA PRO A 109 -4.68 -12.41 16.73
C PRO A 109 -3.83 -12.12 15.47
N ILE A 110 -2.52 -11.95 15.60
CA ILE A 110 -1.64 -11.71 14.44
C ILE A 110 -1.59 -12.94 13.52
N ALA A 111 -1.48 -14.15 14.09
CA ALA A 111 -1.52 -15.38 13.30
C ALA A 111 -2.83 -15.52 12.53
N SER A 112 -3.96 -15.20 13.15
CA SER A 112 -5.28 -15.22 12.49
C SER A 112 -5.31 -14.27 11.29
N ALA A 113 -4.80 -13.06 11.44
CA ALA A 113 -4.74 -12.08 10.37
C ALA A 113 -3.81 -12.53 9.22
N ILE A 114 -2.65 -13.09 9.52
CA ILE A 114 -1.70 -13.56 8.51
C ILE A 114 -2.30 -14.72 7.70
N ILE A 115 -2.94 -15.69 8.34
CA ILE A 115 -3.61 -16.80 7.65
C ILE A 115 -4.75 -16.31 6.78
N ASP A 116 -5.56 -15.37 7.28
CA ASP A 116 -6.65 -14.73 6.54
C ASP A 116 -6.11 -14.07 5.25
N LEU A 117 -5.01 -13.32 5.34
CA LEU A 117 -4.36 -12.73 4.17
C LEU A 117 -3.80 -13.78 3.20
N CYS A 118 -3.15 -14.82 3.71
CA CYS A 118 -2.61 -15.91 2.89
C CYS A 118 -3.69 -16.55 2.02
N LEU A 119 -4.86 -16.79 2.59
CA LEU A 119 -5.93 -17.53 1.94
C LEU A 119 -6.97 -16.63 1.26
N SER A 120 -6.81 -15.31 1.36
CA SER A 120 -7.58 -14.35 0.57
C SER A 120 -7.12 -14.33 -0.88
N PRO A 121 -8.01 -14.06 -1.85
CA PRO A 121 -7.58 -13.79 -3.22
C PRO A 121 -6.67 -12.57 -3.26
N LYS A 122 -5.82 -12.48 -4.27
CA LYS A 122 -4.81 -11.43 -4.42
C LYS A 122 -5.19 -10.46 -5.53
N SER A 123 -4.99 -9.16 -5.28
CA SER A 123 -5.09 -8.13 -6.31
C SER A 123 -4.12 -6.99 -6.01
N LYS A 124 -3.24 -6.72 -6.94
CA LYS A 124 -2.32 -5.57 -6.89
C LYS A 124 -2.87 -4.36 -7.66
N SER A 125 -4.16 -4.37 -8.00
CA SER A 125 -4.76 -3.36 -8.88
C SER A 125 -4.67 -1.94 -8.31
N SER A 126 -4.86 -1.74 -7.01
CA SER A 126 -4.77 -0.42 -6.40
C SER A 126 -3.34 0.09 -6.27
N GLU A 127 -2.38 -0.77 -5.92
CA GLU A 127 -0.95 -0.42 -5.94
C GLU A 127 -0.50 -0.05 -7.35
N ALA A 128 -0.80 -0.89 -8.35
CA ALA A 128 -0.46 -0.62 -9.74
C ALA A 128 -1.08 0.69 -10.24
N ALA A 129 -2.29 1.02 -9.82
CA ALA A 129 -2.97 2.25 -10.21
C ALA A 129 -2.25 3.50 -9.68
N ILE A 130 -1.91 3.53 -8.40
CA ILE A 130 -1.18 4.68 -7.83
C ILE A 130 0.24 4.80 -8.38
N ASP A 131 0.92 3.68 -8.61
CA ASP A 131 2.26 3.68 -9.20
C ASP A 131 2.24 4.22 -10.65
N ALA A 132 1.24 3.83 -11.44
CA ALA A 132 1.04 4.37 -12.79
C ALA A 132 0.75 5.87 -12.77
N ALA A 133 -0.08 6.34 -11.84
CA ALA A 133 -0.36 7.78 -11.68
C ALA A 133 0.88 8.56 -11.26
N LEU A 134 1.69 8.04 -10.33
CA LEU A 134 2.96 8.65 -9.93
C LEU A 134 3.96 8.70 -11.09
N ALA A 135 4.04 7.66 -11.91
CA ALA A 135 4.89 7.64 -13.10
C ALA A 135 4.46 8.71 -14.11
N SER A 136 3.15 8.87 -14.35
CA SER A 136 2.60 9.93 -15.20
C SER A 136 2.93 11.33 -14.67
N LEU A 137 2.78 11.54 -13.37
CA LEU A 137 3.10 12.80 -12.70
C LEU A 137 4.58 13.18 -12.83
N ARG A 138 5.50 12.21 -12.76
CA ARG A 138 6.93 12.45 -12.95
C ARG A 138 7.29 12.87 -14.38
N GLN A 139 6.52 12.43 -15.36
CA GLN A 139 6.72 12.86 -16.75
C GLN A 139 6.22 14.28 -16.96
N GLN A 140 5.03 14.60 -16.45
CA GLN A 140 4.43 15.92 -16.57
C GLN A 140 3.42 16.15 -15.42
N SER A 141 3.63 17.23 -14.67
CA SER A 141 2.67 17.72 -13.68
C SER A 141 1.71 18.69 -14.36
N LEU A 142 0.43 18.35 -14.40
CA LEU A 142 -0.64 19.14 -15.00
C LEU A 142 -1.56 19.69 -13.92
N PRO A 143 -2.02 20.95 -14.05
CA PRO A 143 -3.01 21.51 -13.13
C PRO A 143 -4.36 20.81 -13.29
N ALA A 144 -5.16 20.83 -12.23
CA ALA A 144 -6.55 20.40 -12.33
C ALA A 144 -7.32 21.26 -13.33
N PRO A 145 -8.24 20.69 -14.10
CA PRO A 145 -9.15 21.44 -14.94
C PRO A 145 -9.85 22.57 -14.18
N GLU A 146 -10.07 23.72 -14.84
CA GLU A 146 -10.57 24.92 -14.17
C GLU A 146 -11.89 24.67 -13.43
N TYR A 147 -12.80 23.91 -14.03
CA TYR A 147 -14.10 23.58 -13.42
C TYR A 147 -14.01 22.65 -12.20
N LEU A 148 -12.85 22.07 -11.91
CA LEU A 148 -12.61 21.24 -10.70
C LEU A 148 -11.92 22.03 -9.58
N ARG A 149 -11.48 23.26 -9.85
CA ARG A 149 -10.78 24.04 -8.84
C ARG A 149 -11.73 24.54 -7.77
N LEU A 150 -11.23 24.69 -6.56
CA LEU A 150 -12.00 25.24 -5.44
C LEU A 150 -12.50 26.65 -5.74
N THR A 151 -11.66 27.45 -6.37
CA THR A 151 -12.00 28.82 -6.83
C THR A 151 -11.73 28.90 -8.32
N PRO A 152 -12.71 28.54 -9.16
CA PRO A 152 -12.55 28.62 -10.60
C PRO A 152 -12.49 30.08 -11.08
N VAL A 153 -11.64 30.35 -12.07
CA VAL A 153 -11.44 31.66 -12.65
C VAL A 153 -11.80 31.62 -14.13
N GLY A 154 -12.48 32.68 -14.60
CA GLY A 154 -12.79 32.84 -16.02
C GLY A 154 -13.88 31.91 -16.56
N LEU A 155 -14.66 31.28 -15.71
CA LEU A 155 -15.79 30.41 -16.07
C LEU A 155 -17.12 31.16 -15.88
N GLU A 156 -18.00 31.06 -16.88
CA GLU A 156 -19.40 31.42 -16.72
C GLU A 156 -20.13 30.46 -15.79
N GLU A 157 -21.29 30.84 -15.25
CA GLU A 157 -22.04 30.01 -14.30
C GLU A 157 -22.37 28.61 -14.87
N GLY A 158 -22.75 28.57 -16.14
CA GLY A 158 -23.06 27.27 -16.80
C GLY A 158 -21.83 26.37 -17.06
N GLU A 159 -20.62 26.90 -16.92
CA GLU A 159 -19.36 26.17 -17.14
C GLU A 159 -18.75 25.62 -15.84
N LYS A 160 -19.37 25.95 -14.70
CA LYS A 160 -18.89 25.48 -13.38
C LYS A 160 -19.39 24.10 -13.05
N TYR A 161 -18.64 23.43 -12.18
CA TYR A 161 -19.08 22.17 -11.58
C TYR A 161 -20.39 22.38 -10.82
N ASN A 162 -21.41 21.57 -11.12
CA ASN A 162 -22.74 21.71 -10.54
C ASN A 162 -22.95 20.67 -9.41
N TYR A 163 -22.94 21.16 -8.17
CA TYR A 163 -23.14 20.34 -6.98
C TYR A 163 -24.59 19.83 -6.81
N ASP A 164 -25.54 20.47 -7.47
CA ASP A 164 -26.97 20.14 -7.37
C ASP A 164 -27.42 19.09 -8.41
N ARG A 165 -26.48 18.63 -9.24
CA ARG A 165 -26.73 17.68 -10.33
C ARG A 165 -25.83 16.43 -10.22
N PRO A 166 -25.98 15.58 -9.14
CA PRO A 166 -25.11 14.41 -8.94
C PRO A 166 -25.24 13.38 -10.08
N GLU A 167 -26.35 13.32 -10.77
CA GLU A 167 -26.55 12.45 -11.94
C GLU A 167 -25.61 12.76 -13.11
N LEU A 168 -25.01 13.95 -13.16
CA LEU A 168 -24.07 14.36 -14.21
C LEU A 168 -22.61 14.05 -13.86
N TRP A 169 -22.30 13.75 -12.62
CA TRP A 169 -20.91 13.63 -12.15
C TRP A 169 -20.13 12.52 -12.86
N GLU A 170 -20.76 11.42 -13.20
CA GLU A 170 -20.14 10.32 -13.93
C GLU A 170 -19.73 10.68 -15.36
N TYR A 171 -20.28 11.77 -15.92
CA TYR A 171 -20.03 12.22 -17.30
C TYR A 171 -18.95 13.29 -17.40
N ILE A 172 -18.43 13.81 -16.27
CA ILE A 172 -17.41 14.85 -16.23
C ILE A 172 -16.03 14.22 -16.45
N GLN A 173 -15.17 14.88 -17.25
CA GLN A 173 -13.77 14.53 -17.36
C GLN A 173 -12.99 15.09 -16.17
N TYR A 174 -12.42 14.21 -15.36
CA TYR A 174 -11.68 14.60 -14.15
C TYR A 174 -10.17 14.69 -14.38
N LEU A 175 -9.62 13.91 -15.32
CA LEU A 175 -8.22 14.07 -15.70
C LEU A 175 -8.04 15.34 -16.57
N PRO A 176 -6.88 16.00 -16.49
CA PRO A 176 -6.53 17.02 -17.46
C PRO A 176 -6.66 16.53 -18.90
N ASP A 177 -7.09 17.39 -19.82
CA ASP A 177 -7.39 17.00 -21.21
C ASP A 177 -6.21 16.31 -21.91
N GLN A 178 -4.98 16.72 -21.59
CA GLN A 178 -3.76 16.15 -22.18
C GLN A 178 -3.57 14.67 -21.84
N ILE A 179 -4.15 14.19 -20.74
CA ILE A 179 -4.07 12.80 -20.25
C ILE A 179 -5.46 12.18 -20.09
N ALA A 180 -6.49 12.75 -20.73
CA ALA A 180 -7.88 12.32 -20.60
C ALA A 180 -8.09 10.82 -20.90
N ASN A 181 -7.27 10.25 -21.77
CA ASN A 181 -7.34 8.84 -22.17
C ASN A 181 -6.47 7.89 -21.33
N ASN A 182 -5.75 8.42 -20.33
CA ASN A 182 -4.95 7.55 -19.45
C ASN A 182 -5.87 6.71 -18.57
N GLN A 183 -5.48 5.46 -18.39
CA GLN A 183 -6.16 4.53 -17.52
C GLN A 183 -5.16 3.99 -16.51
N PHE A 184 -5.25 4.48 -15.26
CA PHE A 184 -4.37 4.04 -14.17
C PHE A 184 -4.90 2.79 -13.48
N TYR A 185 -6.20 2.74 -13.24
CA TYR A 185 -6.84 1.59 -12.60
C TYR A 185 -7.24 0.54 -13.64
N VAL A 186 -6.65 -0.65 -13.50
CA VAL A 186 -6.99 -1.85 -14.28
C VAL A 186 -7.35 -2.96 -13.31
N PRO A 187 -8.63 -3.38 -13.24
CA PRO A 187 -9.06 -4.40 -12.27
C PRO A 187 -8.42 -5.75 -12.58
N TRP A 188 -8.07 -6.49 -11.53
CA TRP A 188 -7.56 -7.86 -11.63
C TRP A 188 -8.66 -8.91 -11.68
N MET A 189 -9.83 -8.61 -11.10
CA MET A 189 -11.02 -9.47 -11.11
C MET A 189 -10.80 -10.88 -10.51
N THR A 190 -9.98 -10.99 -9.48
CA THR A 190 -9.66 -12.27 -8.81
C THR A 190 -10.69 -12.65 -7.74
N SER A 191 -11.61 -11.75 -7.38
CA SER A 191 -12.66 -11.97 -6.39
C SER A 191 -14.00 -11.49 -6.90
N GLN A 192 -15.09 -11.94 -6.29
CA GLN A 192 -16.43 -11.46 -6.60
C GLN A 192 -16.59 -9.97 -6.29
N TYR A 193 -15.98 -9.50 -5.22
CA TYR A 193 -16.00 -8.07 -4.87
C TYR A 193 -15.36 -7.21 -5.97
N GLU A 194 -14.12 -7.53 -6.38
CA GLU A 194 -13.45 -6.75 -7.45
C GLU A 194 -14.13 -6.92 -8.80
N LYS A 195 -14.71 -8.09 -9.09
CA LYS A 195 -15.56 -8.27 -10.30
C LYS A 195 -16.75 -7.31 -10.30
N ALA A 196 -17.41 -7.11 -9.16
CA ALA A 196 -18.52 -6.16 -9.03
C ALA A 196 -18.05 -4.71 -9.25
N LEU A 197 -16.90 -4.32 -8.69
CA LEU A 197 -16.29 -3.01 -8.96
C LEU A 197 -15.96 -2.83 -10.44
N ALA A 198 -15.37 -3.84 -11.07
CA ALA A 198 -15.02 -3.82 -12.49
C ALA A 198 -16.25 -3.71 -13.40
N GLU A 199 -17.34 -4.36 -13.05
CA GLU A 199 -18.62 -4.27 -13.79
C GLU A 199 -19.20 -2.86 -13.72
N ASN A 200 -19.22 -2.24 -12.53
CA ASN A 200 -19.65 -0.86 -12.38
C ASN A 200 -18.73 0.11 -13.15
N TYR A 201 -17.42 -0.09 -13.09
CA TYR A 201 -16.46 0.72 -13.84
C TYR A 201 -16.65 0.60 -15.35
N ARG A 202 -16.89 -0.60 -15.86
CA ARG A 202 -17.19 -0.83 -17.27
C ARG A 202 -18.46 -0.11 -17.71
N ARG A 203 -19.51 -0.11 -16.88
CA ARG A 203 -20.74 0.64 -17.12
C ARG A 203 -20.46 2.14 -17.28
N ILE A 204 -19.66 2.70 -16.39
CA ILE A 204 -19.26 4.13 -16.43
C ILE A 204 -18.45 4.44 -17.70
N LEU A 205 -17.52 3.58 -18.09
CA LEU A 205 -16.69 3.79 -19.28
C LEU A 205 -17.50 3.81 -20.58
N LYS A 206 -18.65 3.10 -20.65
CA LYS A 206 -19.48 3.01 -21.85
C LYS A 206 -20.06 4.36 -22.30
N HIS A 207 -20.42 5.23 -21.35
CA HIS A 207 -21.02 6.54 -21.73
C HIS A 207 -19.99 7.64 -21.93
N GLY A 208 -18.73 7.39 -21.61
CA GLY A 208 -17.65 8.35 -21.75
C GLY A 208 -17.74 9.53 -20.79
N ARG A 209 -16.75 10.41 -20.88
CA ARG A 209 -16.65 11.63 -20.08
C ARG A 209 -16.41 12.82 -20.98
N THR A 210 -16.78 14.02 -20.54
CA THR A 210 -16.61 15.26 -21.29
C THR A 210 -16.06 16.39 -20.40
N SER A 211 -15.20 17.24 -20.97
CA SER A 211 -14.77 18.49 -20.38
C SER A 211 -15.70 19.67 -20.75
N ASN A 212 -16.70 19.44 -21.59
CA ASN A 212 -17.70 20.45 -21.95
C ASN A 212 -18.82 20.50 -20.89
N ILE A 213 -18.52 21.16 -19.77
CA ILE A 213 -19.43 21.27 -18.63
C ILE A 213 -20.68 22.07 -18.98
N LYS A 214 -20.56 23.10 -19.82
CA LYS A 214 -21.69 23.91 -20.29
C LYS A 214 -22.75 23.05 -20.99
N LYS A 215 -22.31 22.22 -21.93
CA LYS A 215 -23.20 21.28 -22.64
C LYS A 215 -23.85 20.29 -21.66
N LEU A 216 -23.06 19.77 -20.72
CA LEU A 216 -23.53 18.80 -19.74
C LEU A 216 -24.61 19.41 -18.82
N ASN A 217 -24.39 20.62 -18.31
CA ASN A 217 -25.32 21.34 -17.43
C ASN A 217 -26.66 21.69 -18.13
N HIS A 218 -26.66 21.82 -19.45
CA HIS A 218 -27.87 22.07 -20.24
C HIS A 218 -28.67 20.81 -20.56
N THR A 219 -28.17 19.64 -20.20
CA THR A 219 -28.92 18.38 -20.37
C THR A 219 -30.14 18.38 -19.46
N LYS A 220 -31.31 18.04 -20.00
CA LYS A 220 -32.56 18.00 -19.22
C LYS A 220 -32.45 16.98 -18.10
N LYS A 221 -33.00 17.32 -16.93
CA LYS A 221 -33.23 16.32 -15.88
C LYS A 221 -34.18 15.25 -16.43
N SER A 222 -33.73 14.01 -16.45
CA SER A 222 -34.57 12.86 -16.76
C SER A 222 -35.51 12.57 -15.59
#